data_c1c17022e46e9ea99aa26a2e687a847f
#
_entry.id   c1c17022e46e9ea99aa26a2e687a847f
#
_cell.length_a   1.000
_cell.length_b   1.000
_cell.length_c   1.000
_cell.angle_alpha   90.00
_cell.angle_beta   90.00
_cell.angle_gamma   90.00
#
_symmetry.space_group_name_H-M   'P 1'
#
loop_
_entity.id
_entity.type
_entity.pdbx_description
1 polymer ?
#
loop_
_entity_poly.entity_id
_entity_poly.type
_entity_poly.pdbx_seq_one_letter_code
_entity_poly.pdbx_strand_id
1 'polypeptide(L)'
;MTISIEFWGNKNNYLRFPSKWEVIIKNARKFADCPRTRIVFATTVNALTIGYLPEIAYGVYGLRDEYDSWSGIINENGFTYNLWHWASGSLVWGDGNQYAVTAIPLDIRETYMYKYFEYGDFLREEYVEWQKLYDYLENMPFDEELHKEMMKDIQVRDKHRGTCLTDIFPEWEPYYEKL
;
A
#
# COMPACT_ATOMS: atom_id res chain seq x y z
N MET A 1 9.81 -15.98 3.82
CA MET A 1 8.89 -15.90 2.65
C MET A 1 8.41 -14.47 2.49
N THR A 2 8.44 -13.92 1.28
CA THR A 2 7.92 -12.57 1.01
C THR A 2 6.61 -12.66 0.26
N ILE A 3 5.61 -11.91 0.71
CA ILE A 3 4.29 -11.79 0.09
C ILE A 3 4.14 -10.32 -0.32
N SER A 4 4.03 -10.09 -1.61
CA SER A 4 3.78 -8.74 -2.12
C SER A 4 2.30 -8.40 -2.00
N ILE A 5 2.00 -7.28 -1.37
CA ILE A 5 0.66 -6.69 -1.27
C ILE A 5 0.72 -5.21 -1.62
N GLU A 6 -0.38 -4.65 -2.07
CA GLU A 6 -0.48 -3.22 -2.38
C GLU A 6 -1.43 -2.49 -1.42
N PHE A 7 -2.32 -3.24 -0.77
CA PHE A 7 -3.26 -2.76 0.24
C PHE A 7 -3.55 -3.83 1.28
N TRP A 8 -4.17 -3.41 2.39
CA TRP A 8 -4.76 -4.31 3.36
C TRP A 8 -6.23 -4.55 3.03
N GLY A 9 -6.67 -5.82 3.02
CA GLY A 9 -8.05 -6.16 2.71
C GLY A 9 -8.37 -6.23 1.21
N ASN A 10 -9.65 -6.11 0.89
CA ASN A 10 -10.16 -6.34 -0.47
C ASN A 10 -9.72 -5.28 -1.50
N LYS A 11 -9.26 -4.11 -1.07
CA LYS A 11 -8.63 -3.12 -1.95
C LYS A 11 -7.43 -3.70 -2.71
N ASN A 12 -6.73 -4.66 -2.09
CA ASN A 12 -5.61 -5.35 -2.73
C ASN A 12 -6.01 -6.09 -4.02
N ASN A 13 -7.26 -6.55 -4.12
CA ASN A 13 -7.74 -7.27 -5.29
C ASN A 13 -7.79 -6.39 -6.54
N TYR A 14 -7.98 -5.09 -6.35
CA TYR A 14 -8.02 -4.13 -7.46
C TYR A 14 -6.65 -3.98 -8.13
N LEU A 15 -5.59 -3.66 -7.38
CA LEU A 15 -4.26 -3.48 -7.98
C LEU A 15 -3.60 -4.80 -8.37
N ARG A 16 -3.80 -5.84 -7.59
CA ARG A 16 -3.19 -7.16 -7.82
C ARG A 16 -4.13 -8.14 -8.51
N PHE A 17 -4.99 -7.65 -9.39
CA PHE A 17 -5.86 -8.51 -10.19
C PHE A 17 -5.05 -9.58 -10.95
N PRO A 18 -5.49 -10.86 -10.98
CA PRO A 18 -6.74 -11.42 -10.44
C PRO A 18 -6.60 -12.04 -9.02
N SER A 19 -5.64 -11.63 -8.22
CA SER A 19 -5.44 -12.19 -6.87
C SER A 19 -6.64 -11.88 -5.96
N LYS A 20 -6.83 -12.75 -4.95
CA LYS A 20 -7.90 -12.59 -3.96
C LYS A 20 -7.31 -12.50 -2.57
N TRP A 21 -7.66 -11.46 -1.84
CA TRP A 21 -7.15 -11.18 -0.51
C TRP A 21 -7.32 -12.34 0.47
N GLU A 22 -8.50 -12.98 0.47
CA GLU A 22 -8.79 -14.10 1.35
C GLU A 22 -7.84 -15.28 1.12
N VAL A 23 -7.43 -15.49 -0.13
CA VAL A 23 -6.47 -16.55 -0.50
C VAL A 23 -5.06 -16.18 -0.02
N ILE A 24 -4.69 -14.90 -0.15
CA ILE A 24 -3.39 -14.40 0.31
C ILE A 24 -3.25 -14.62 1.83
N ILE A 25 -4.20 -14.13 2.61
CA ILE A 25 -4.17 -14.24 4.08
C ILE A 25 -4.27 -15.68 4.55
N LYS A 26 -5.14 -16.49 3.93
CA LYS A 26 -5.23 -17.92 4.24
C LYS A 26 -3.89 -18.63 4.03
N ASN A 27 -3.19 -18.32 2.95
CA ASN A 27 -1.90 -18.91 2.67
C ASN A 27 -0.80 -18.36 3.60
N ALA A 28 -0.81 -17.05 3.90
CA ALA A 28 0.11 -16.45 4.86
C ALA A 28 0.02 -17.16 6.22
N ARG A 29 -1.19 -17.36 6.75
CA ARG A 29 -1.42 -18.09 8.01
C ARG A 29 -0.89 -19.53 7.96
N LYS A 30 -1.14 -20.26 6.87
CA LYS A 30 -0.60 -21.62 6.70
C LYS A 30 0.93 -21.65 6.70
N PHE A 31 1.58 -20.66 6.10
CA PHE A 31 3.04 -20.59 6.11
C PHE A 31 3.60 -20.15 7.47
N ALA A 32 2.87 -19.32 8.21
CA ALA A 32 3.25 -18.93 9.56
C ALA A 32 3.25 -20.13 10.52
N ASP A 33 2.34 -21.10 10.30
CA ASP A 33 2.32 -22.37 11.06
C ASP A 33 3.51 -23.30 10.75
N CYS A 34 4.26 -23.02 9.68
CA CYS A 34 5.42 -23.84 9.34
C CYS A 34 6.61 -23.46 10.23
N PRO A 35 7.31 -24.45 10.84
CA PRO A 35 8.49 -24.18 11.67
C PRO A 35 9.57 -23.40 10.90
N ARG A 36 10.17 -22.41 11.56
CA ARG A 36 11.26 -21.58 11.03
C ARG A 36 10.88 -20.74 9.79
N THR A 37 9.59 -20.45 9.63
CA THR A 37 9.13 -19.58 8.53
C THR A 37 8.83 -18.19 9.07
N ARG A 38 9.42 -17.18 8.45
CA ARG A 38 9.10 -15.76 8.66
C ARG A 38 8.34 -15.25 7.45
N ILE A 39 7.20 -14.61 7.68
CA ILE A 39 6.39 -13.97 6.65
C ILE A 39 6.73 -12.49 6.62
N VAL A 40 7.08 -12.01 5.45
CA VAL A 40 7.36 -10.59 5.19
C VAL A 40 6.34 -10.09 4.18
N PHE A 41 5.52 -9.13 4.57
CA PHE A 41 4.70 -8.39 3.63
C PHE A 41 5.52 -7.24 3.05
N ALA A 42 5.47 -7.09 1.73
CA ALA A 42 6.16 -6.03 1.01
C ALA A 42 5.21 -5.30 0.09
N THR A 43 5.28 -3.98 0.09
CA THR A 43 4.44 -3.11 -0.75
C THR A 43 5.30 -2.25 -1.65
N THR A 44 4.93 -2.14 -2.92
CA THR A 44 5.50 -1.15 -3.83
C THR A 44 4.83 0.19 -3.58
N VAL A 45 5.62 1.19 -3.23
CA VAL A 45 5.12 2.55 -3.00
C VAL A 45 4.91 3.25 -4.33
N ASN A 46 3.69 3.72 -4.57
CA ASN A 46 3.30 4.45 -5.78
C ASN A 46 2.13 5.41 -5.48
N ALA A 47 1.66 6.15 -6.47
CA ALA A 47 0.61 7.15 -6.32
C ALA A 47 -0.69 6.61 -5.68
N LEU A 48 -1.05 5.36 -5.91
CA LEU A 48 -2.27 4.76 -5.35
C LEU A 48 -2.05 4.13 -3.98
N THR A 49 -0.82 3.70 -3.65
CA THR A 49 -0.53 2.96 -2.41
C THR A 49 -0.02 3.83 -1.29
N ILE A 50 0.70 4.93 -1.59
CA ILE A 50 1.41 5.73 -0.59
C ILE A 50 0.50 6.22 0.55
N GLY A 51 -0.72 6.67 0.24
CA GLY A 51 -1.68 7.14 1.25
C GLY A 51 -2.26 6.03 2.14
N TYR A 52 -2.03 4.77 1.80
CA TYR A 52 -2.58 3.60 2.50
C TYR A 52 -1.53 2.76 3.22
N LEU A 53 -0.27 3.15 3.14
CA LEU A 53 0.81 2.46 3.85
C LEU A 53 0.59 2.37 5.37
N PRO A 54 0.04 3.41 6.05
CA PRO A 54 -0.31 3.30 7.46
C PRO A 54 -1.32 2.20 7.76
N GLU A 55 -2.38 2.08 6.94
CA GLU A 55 -3.40 1.03 7.09
C GLU A 55 -2.79 -0.36 6.88
N ILE A 56 -1.88 -0.50 5.91
CA ILE A 56 -1.19 -1.77 5.63
C ILE A 56 -0.32 -2.17 6.82
N ALA A 57 0.48 -1.23 7.33
CA ALA A 57 1.33 -1.48 8.49
C ALA A 57 0.49 -1.91 9.71
N TYR A 58 -0.55 -1.15 10.03
CA TYR A 58 -1.46 -1.47 11.13
C TYR A 58 -2.10 -2.85 10.98
N GLY A 59 -2.55 -3.19 9.77
CA GLY A 59 -3.14 -4.50 9.48
C GLY A 59 -2.14 -5.66 9.66
N VAL A 60 -0.87 -5.48 9.25
CA VAL A 60 0.18 -6.49 9.45
C VAL A 60 0.48 -6.68 10.94
N TYR A 61 0.53 -5.59 11.72
CA TYR A 61 0.72 -5.69 13.17
C TYR A 61 -0.46 -6.36 13.87
N GLY A 62 -1.69 -6.02 13.49
CA GLY A 62 -2.88 -6.70 14.00
C GLY A 62 -2.85 -8.21 13.72
N LEU A 63 -2.40 -8.62 12.53
CA LEU A 63 -2.24 -10.04 12.22
C LEU A 63 -1.13 -10.69 13.04
N ARG A 64 -0.02 -10.00 13.29
CA ARG A 64 1.04 -10.48 14.18
C ARG A 64 0.52 -10.71 15.58
N ASP A 65 -0.18 -9.75 16.15
CA ASP A 65 -0.71 -9.82 17.50
C ASP A 65 -1.77 -10.93 17.65
N GLU A 66 -2.66 -11.08 16.65
CA GLU A 66 -3.61 -12.19 16.58
C GLU A 66 -2.89 -13.55 16.59
N TYR A 67 -1.82 -13.67 15.80
CA TYR A 67 -1.08 -14.92 15.68
C TYR A 67 -0.29 -15.25 16.95
N ASP A 68 0.40 -14.28 17.53
CA ASP A 68 1.18 -14.45 18.76
C ASP A 68 0.28 -14.78 19.94
N SER A 69 -0.89 -14.15 20.05
CA SER A 69 -1.87 -14.44 21.11
C SER A 69 -2.47 -15.85 20.99
N TRP A 70 -2.59 -16.35 19.77
CA TRP A 70 -3.20 -17.66 19.50
C TRP A 70 -2.22 -18.82 19.66
N SER A 71 -0.95 -18.61 19.32
CA SER A 71 0.05 -19.68 19.33
C SER A 71 0.71 -19.92 20.69
N GLY A 72 0.63 -18.96 21.62
CA GLY A 72 1.29 -19.02 22.93
C GLY A 72 2.81 -19.18 22.87
N ILE A 73 3.38 -19.10 21.67
CA ILE A 73 4.81 -19.23 21.37
C ILE A 73 5.28 -17.85 20.95
N ILE A 74 6.22 -17.28 21.69
CA ILE A 74 7.01 -16.14 21.21
C ILE A 74 7.80 -16.65 20.00
N ASN A 75 7.22 -16.52 18.84
CA ASN A 75 7.84 -17.00 17.61
C ASN A 75 8.79 -15.92 17.11
N GLU A 76 10.08 -16.26 17.05
CA GLU A 76 11.04 -15.58 16.17
C GLU A 76 10.56 -15.58 14.70
N ASN A 77 9.49 -16.29 14.39
CA ASN A 77 8.84 -16.50 13.10
C ASN A 77 7.57 -15.63 12.97
N GLY A 78 7.57 -14.39 13.35
CA GLY A 78 6.39 -13.53 13.26
C GLY A 78 6.11 -12.96 11.86
N PHE A 79 4.95 -12.33 11.73
CA PHE A 79 4.67 -11.45 10.62
C PHE A 79 5.47 -10.17 10.77
N THR A 80 6.09 -9.74 9.67
CA THR A 80 6.75 -8.44 9.61
C THR A 80 6.28 -7.69 8.37
N TYR A 81 6.14 -6.39 8.52
CA TYR A 81 5.96 -5.50 7.39
C TYR A 81 7.31 -4.90 7.03
N ASN A 82 7.72 -5.06 5.78
CA ASN A 82 8.97 -4.52 5.31
C ASN A 82 8.69 -3.58 4.13
N LEU A 83 8.98 -2.32 4.34
CA LEU A 83 9.07 -1.29 3.30
C LEU A 83 10.40 -1.40 2.52
N TRP A 84 10.90 -2.61 2.34
CA TRP A 84 12.24 -2.89 1.80
C TRP A 84 12.47 -2.28 0.43
N HIS A 85 11.44 -2.21 -0.38
CA HIS A 85 11.53 -1.52 -1.67
C HIS A 85 11.73 -0.01 -1.51
N TRP A 86 11.36 0.53 -0.36
CA TRP A 86 11.64 1.88 0.02
C TRP A 86 13.10 2.09 0.41
N ALA A 87 13.65 1.25 1.29
CA ALA A 87 15.03 1.35 1.75
C ALA A 87 16.05 1.09 0.62
N SER A 88 15.68 0.36 -0.42
CA SER A 88 16.54 0.09 -1.60
C SER A 88 16.44 1.15 -2.70
N GLY A 89 15.71 2.25 -2.48
CA GLY A 89 15.51 3.29 -3.49
C GLY A 89 14.62 2.90 -4.65
N SER A 90 13.95 1.75 -4.57
CA SER A 90 13.00 1.30 -5.58
C SER A 90 11.56 1.71 -5.29
N LEU A 91 11.34 2.94 -4.83
CA LEU A 91 10.07 3.60 -5.08
C LEU A 91 9.83 3.57 -6.59
N VAL A 92 8.58 3.34 -6.98
CA VAL A 92 8.16 3.50 -8.37
C VAL A 92 8.08 4.99 -8.68
N TRP A 93 9.22 5.60 -8.62
CA TRP A 93 9.51 6.93 -9.05
C TRP A 93 10.77 6.82 -9.87
N GLY A 94 10.69 6.98 -10.99
CA GLY A 94 11.73 7.34 -11.89
C GLY A 94 11.12 8.45 -12.72
N ASP A 95 11.91 9.34 -13.18
CA ASP A 95 11.50 10.27 -14.21
C ASP A 95 10.77 9.47 -15.29
N GLY A 96 9.49 9.77 -15.52
CA GLY A 96 8.68 9.12 -16.54
C GLY A 96 7.84 7.90 -16.11
N ASN A 97 7.69 7.62 -14.80
CA ASN A 97 6.72 6.63 -14.35
C ASN A 97 5.39 7.30 -13.99
N GLN A 98 4.34 6.99 -14.76
CA GLN A 98 3.00 7.56 -14.56
C GLN A 98 2.40 7.28 -13.18
N TYR A 99 2.90 6.31 -12.43
CA TYR A 99 2.48 6.02 -11.05
C TYR A 99 3.38 6.66 -9.99
N ALA A 100 4.20 7.63 -10.35
CA ALA A 100 5.01 8.38 -9.40
C ALA A 100 4.14 9.20 -8.43
N VAL A 101 4.68 9.51 -7.25
CA VAL A 101 3.99 10.33 -6.24
C VAL A 101 3.67 11.74 -6.78
N THR A 102 4.48 12.24 -7.71
CA THR A 102 4.24 13.52 -8.40
C THR A 102 2.95 13.54 -9.23
N ALA A 103 2.42 12.38 -9.62
CA ALA A 103 1.13 12.29 -10.33
C ALA A 103 -0.10 12.49 -9.42
N ILE A 104 0.08 12.62 -8.09
CA ILE A 104 -1.03 12.78 -7.14
C ILE A 104 -1.41 14.27 -7.04
N PRO A 105 -2.66 14.65 -7.30
CA PRO A 105 -3.17 16.00 -7.05
C PRO A 105 -3.02 16.43 -5.58
N LEU A 106 -2.86 17.74 -5.34
CA LEU A 106 -2.54 18.25 -4.01
C LEU A 106 -3.60 17.96 -2.97
N ASP A 107 -4.87 18.05 -3.31
CA ASP A 107 -6.01 17.75 -2.42
C ASP A 107 -6.09 16.28 -2.02
N ILE A 108 -5.72 15.36 -2.93
CA ILE A 108 -5.57 13.94 -2.60
C ILE A 108 -4.39 13.73 -1.66
N ARG A 109 -3.28 14.45 -1.85
CA ARG A 109 -2.13 14.37 -0.93
C ARG A 109 -2.49 14.83 0.47
N GLU A 110 -3.26 15.92 0.60
CA GLU A 110 -3.77 16.37 1.90
C GLU A 110 -4.60 15.29 2.60
N THR A 111 -5.46 14.60 1.86
CA THR A 111 -6.22 13.45 2.37
C THR A 111 -5.29 12.32 2.84
N TYR A 112 -4.23 12.05 2.10
CA TYR A 112 -3.26 11.01 2.45
C TYR A 112 -2.42 11.42 3.67
N MET A 113 -1.96 12.66 3.75
CA MET A 113 -1.23 13.19 4.91
C MET A 113 -2.06 13.11 6.19
N TYR A 114 -3.39 13.36 6.09
CA TYR A 114 -4.28 13.20 7.23
C TYR A 114 -4.28 11.76 7.76
N LYS A 115 -4.27 10.75 6.91
CA LYS A 115 -4.16 9.35 7.33
C LYS A 115 -2.84 9.06 8.07
N TYR A 116 -1.72 9.62 7.59
CA TYR A 116 -0.44 9.51 8.32
C TYR A 116 -0.52 10.12 9.72
N PHE A 117 -1.24 11.23 9.85
CA PHE A 117 -1.45 11.86 11.14
C PHE A 117 -2.34 10.99 12.06
N GLU A 118 -3.39 10.40 11.54
CA GLU A 118 -4.32 9.51 12.28
C GLU A 118 -3.58 8.29 12.90
N TYR A 119 -2.61 7.74 12.18
CA TYR A 119 -1.77 6.63 12.66
C TYR A 119 -0.45 7.10 13.30
N GLY A 120 -0.30 8.40 13.56
CA GLY A 120 0.97 9.03 13.91
C GLY A 120 1.68 8.45 15.12
N ASP A 121 0.94 8.13 16.20
CA ASP A 121 1.52 7.56 17.42
C ASP A 121 2.05 6.15 17.16
N PHE A 122 1.28 5.31 16.50
CA PHE A 122 1.68 3.97 16.09
C PHE A 122 2.91 3.99 15.16
N LEU A 123 2.93 4.92 14.19
CA LEU A 123 4.01 5.00 13.21
C LEU A 123 5.32 5.53 13.79
N ARG A 124 5.26 6.45 14.77
CA ARG A 124 6.45 7.03 15.42
C ARG A 124 7.24 6.01 16.23
N GLU A 125 6.56 5.08 16.85
CA GLU A 125 7.21 4.04 17.66
C GLU A 125 7.97 3.03 16.82
N GLU A 126 7.51 2.79 15.59
CA GLU A 126 7.99 1.66 14.79
C GLU A 126 8.90 2.06 13.62
N TYR A 127 8.81 3.31 13.08
CA TYR A 127 9.51 3.65 11.83
C TYR A 127 9.96 5.11 11.70
N VAL A 128 11.24 5.35 11.73
CA VAL A 128 11.85 6.65 11.38
C VAL A 128 11.57 7.04 9.91
N GLU A 129 11.26 6.09 9.06
CA GLU A 129 11.08 6.30 7.62
C GLU A 129 9.71 6.90 7.25
N TRP A 130 8.72 6.85 8.16
CA TRP A 130 7.40 7.44 7.91
C TRP A 130 7.44 8.95 7.72
N GLN A 131 8.34 9.64 8.42
CA GLN A 131 8.52 11.08 8.22
C GLN A 131 8.95 11.39 6.79
N LYS A 132 9.82 10.59 6.20
CA LYS A 132 10.26 10.79 4.81
C LYS A 132 9.11 10.64 3.82
N LEU A 133 8.19 9.68 4.06
CA LEU A 133 7.01 9.50 3.21
C LEU A 133 6.06 10.69 3.32
N TYR A 134 5.86 11.18 4.54
CA TYR A 134 5.09 12.38 4.78
C TYR A 134 5.71 13.60 4.07
N ASP A 135 7.00 13.82 4.26
CA ASP A 135 7.76 14.91 3.62
C ASP A 135 7.68 14.82 2.08
N TYR A 136 7.59 13.61 1.56
CA TYR A 136 7.41 13.36 0.14
C TYR A 136 6.04 13.81 -0.37
N LEU A 137 4.98 13.43 0.34
CA LEU A 137 3.61 13.85 0.00
C LEU A 137 3.48 15.36 0.06
N GLU A 138 4.13 16.01 1.04
CA GLU A 138 4.06 17.44 1.26
C GLU A 138 4.84 18.25 0.21
N ASN A 139 6.05 17.82 -0.12
CA ASN A 139 7.03 18.68 -0.81
C ASN A 139 7.24 18.37 -2.29
N MET A 140 6.75 17.22 -2.80
CA MET A 140 6.95 16.89 -4.21
C MET A 140 6.06 17.76 -5.12
N PRO A 141 6.58 18.28 -6.24
CA PRO A 141 5.77 19.03 -7.20
C PRO A 141 4.68 18.14 -7.80
N PHE A 142 3.56 18.74 -8.19
CA PHE A 142 2.55 18.05 -8.97
C PHE A 142 2.92 18.06 -10.45
N ASP A 143 2.85 16.90 -11.09
CA ASP A 143 3.08 16.70 -12.52
C ASP A 143 1.76 16.31 -13.20
N GLU A 144 1.16 17.30 -13.86
CA GLU A 144 -0.14 17.14 -14.51
C GLU A 144 -0.10 16.16 -15.70
N GLU A 145 1.01 16.08 -16.40
CA GLU A 145 1.14 15.17 -17.56
C GLU A 145 1.24 13.72 -17.08
N LEU A 146 2.05 13.43 -16.08
CA LEU A 146 2.09 12.10 -15.44
C LEU A 146 0.73 11.73 -14.86
N HIS A 147 0.02 12.67 -14.25
CA HIS A 147 -1.33 12.44 -13.76
C HIS A 147 -2.29 11.99 -14.87
N LYS A 148 -2.30 12.70 -16.01
CA LYS A 148 -3.13 12.34 -17.17
C LYS A 148 -2.78 10.95 -17.72
N GLU A 149 -1.49 10.65 -17.82
CA GLU A 149 -1.02 9.33 -18.26
C GLU A 149 -1.48 8.22 -17.31
N MET A 150 -1.35 8.45 -16.00
CA MET A 150 -1.81 7.51 -14.97
C MET A 150 -3.33 7.26 -15.07
N MET A 151 -4.13 8.33 -15.16
CA MET A 151 -5.58 8.21 -15.27
C MET A 151 -6.00 7.44 -16.52
N LYS A 152 -5.37 7.73 -17.65
CA LYS A 152 -5.62 7.01 -18.90
C LYS A 152 -5.31 5.52 -18.80
N ASP A 153 -4.19 5.15 -18.18
CA ASP A 153 -3.81 3.75 -17.99
C ASP A 153 -4.81 3.04 -17.04
N ILE A 154 -5.22 3.70 -15.95
CA ILE A 154 -6.22 3.19 -15.02
C ILE A 154 -7.57 2.94 -15.72
N GLN A 155 -8.05 3.90 -16.50
CA GLN A 155 -9.30 3.78 -17.26
C GLN A 155 -9.27 2.60 -18.24
N VAL A 156 -8.16 2.41 -18.94
CA VAL A 156 -7.97 1.26 -19.83
C VAL A 156 -8.02 -0.06 -19.06
N ARG A 157 -7.35 -0.14 -17.92
CA ARG A 157 -7.37 -1.33 -17.05
C ARG A 157 -8.75 -1.61 -16.51
N ASP A 158 -9.44 -0.60 -16.02
CA ASP A 158 -10.80 -0.71 -15.47
C ASP A 158 -11.77 -1.24 -16.51
N LYS A 159 -11.73 -0.70 -17.72
CA LYS A 159 -12.54 -1.18 -18.84
C LYS A 159 -12.29 -2.66 -19.14
N HIS A 160 -11.03 -3.10 -19.15
CA HIS A 160 -10.68 -4.50 -19.40
C HIS A 160 -11.08 -5.44 -18.28
N ARG A 161 -11.09 -4.98 -17.04
CA ARG A 161 -11.35 -5.78 -15.84
C ARG A 161 -12.80 -5.71 -15.38
N GLY A 162 -13.59 -4.77 -15.90
CA GLY A 162 -14.93 -4.47 -15.40
C GLY A 162 -14.89 -3.91 -13.96
N THR A 163 -13.87 -3.14 -13.64
CA THR A 163 -13.67 -2.48 -12.35
C THR A 163 -13.80 -0.96 -12.49
N CYS A 164 -13.81 -0.24 -11.39
CA CYS A 164 -13.79 1.22 -11.36
C CYS A 164 -12.90 1.69 -10.20
N LEU A 165 -11.95 2.58 -10.49
CA LEU A 165 -11.06 3.16 -9.50
C LEU A 165 -11.84 3.76 -8.34
N THR A 166 -12.88 4.53 -8.64
CA THR A 166 -13.64 5.30 -7.65
C THR A 166 -14.51 4.45 -6.72
N ASP A 167 -14.84 3.21 -7.12
CA ASP A 167 -15.48 2.25 -6.22
C ASP A 167 -14.54 1.79 -5.08
N ILE A 168 -13.23 1.92 -5.30
CA ILE A 168 -12.19 1.48 -4.37
C ILE A 168 -11.53 2.67 -3.67
N PHE A 169 -11.36 3.77 -4.39
CA PHE A 169 -10.69 5.01 -3.99
C PHE A 169 -11.57 6.21 -4.31
N PRO A 170 -12.58 6.49 -3.49
CA PRO A 170 -13.56 7.55 -3.78
C PRO A 170 -12.94 8.95 -3.83
N GLU A 171 -11.79 9.17 -3.18
CA GLU A 171 -11.05 10.43 -3.24
C GLU A 171 -10.59 10.80 -4.66
N TRP A 172 -10.51 9.83 -5.57
CA TRP A 172 -10.13 10.05 -6.96
C TRP A 172 -11.31 10.41 -7.88
N GLU A 173 -12.55 10.46 -7.36
CA GLU A 173 -13.75 10.73 -8.16
C GLU A 173 -13.65 12.05 -8.98
N PRO A 174 -13.11 13.17 -8.45
CA PRO A 174 -12.98 14.41 -9.20
C PRO A 174 -12.09 14.32 -10.44
N TYR A 175 -11.19 13.33 -10.47
CA TYR A 175 -10.17 13.15 -11.51
C TYR A 175 -10.45 11.97 -12.44
N TYR A 176 -11.45 11.15 -12.11
CA TYR A 176 -11.76 9.94 -12.86
C TYR A 176 -12.95 10.14 -13.78
N GLU A 177 -12.69 10.31 -15.07
CA GLU A 177 -13.73 10.31 -16.10
C GLU A 177 -13.99 8.88 -16.57
N LYS A 178 -15.24 8.42 -16.50
CA LYS A 178 -15.62 7.10 -17.03
C LYS A 178 -15.58 7.13 -18.55
N LEU A 179 -14.78 6.27 -19.17
CA LEU A 179 -14.73 6.05 -20.60
C LEU A 179 -15.97 5.31 -21.10
#